data_b48343e42fb8401928583c2401828160
#
_entry.id   b48343e42fb8401928583c2401828160
#
_cell.length_a   1.000
_cell.length_b   1.000
_cell.length_c   1.000
_cell.angle_alpha   90.00
_cell.angle_beta   90.00
_cell.angle_gamma   90.00
#
_symmetry.space_group_name_H-M   'P 1'
#
loop_
_entity.id
_entity.type
_entity.pdbx_description
1 polymer ?
#
loop_
_entity_poly.entity_id
_entity_poly.type
_entity_poly.pdbx_seq_one_letter_code
_entity_poly.pdbx_strand_id
1 'polypeptide(L)'
;PKAIGVGQYQHDVNQSNLQKNLDEVVESCVNMVGVDLNTASAPLLSYVAGISKPVAAQIVKHREKNGAFKTRKALLEVPHFGPKTFEQSAGFLRIVDGEHPLDGSAVHPENYALVEKMAEDQGVPVEQLLRNSEAISKIKIDDYVSDSVGKHTLQDILQELEKPNRDPRAELRYAKFDDRIQTIQDLVTGSWMEGVVTNVTQFGAFVDIGVHQDGLIHISEFGEKFVKNAMDELKVGDVVRV
;
A
#
# COMPACT_ATOMS: atom_id res chain seq x y z
N PRO A 1 8.37 -11.30 -6.01
CA PRO A 1 7.58 -12.48 -5.61
C PRO A 1 7.78 -13.63 -6.56
N LYS A 2 7.65 -13.43 -7.88
CA LYS A 2 7.77 -14.50 -8.90
C LYS A 2 9.11 -15.25 -8.86
N ALA A 3 10.19 -14.55 -8.56
CA ALA A 3 11.53 -15.14 -8.49
C ALA A 3 11.78 -15.94 -7.20
N ILE A 4 11.07 -15.59 -6.13
CA ILE A 4 11.21 -16.21 -4.81
C ILE A 4 10.27 -17.43 -4.67
N GLY A 5 9.18 -17.42 -5.44
CA GLY A 5 8.03 -18.33 -5.29
C GLY A 5 6.95 -17.76 -4.39
N VAL A 6 5.78 -18.37 -4.41
CA VAL A 6 4.58 -17.88 -3.71
C VAL A 6 3.97 -18.93 -2.76
N GLY A 7 4.50 -20.13 -2.73
CA GLY A 7 4.04 -21.17 -1.83
C GLY A 7 4.52 -22.55 -2.23
N GLN A 8 4.39 -23.48 -1.30
CA GLN A 8 4.82 -24.86 -1.45
C GLN A 8 4.14 -25.56 -2.64
N TYR A 9 2.87 -25.29 -2.86
CA TYR A 9 2.04 -25.90 -3.90
C TYR A 9 1.90 -25.05 -5.16
N GLN A 10 2.80 -24.08 -5.39
CA GLN A 10 2.73 -23.17 -6.55
C GLN A 10 2.74 -23.90 -7.90
N HIS A 11 3.33 -25.10 -7.96
CA HIS A 11 3.43 -25.89 -9.20
C HIS A 11 2.20 -26.76 -9.46
N ASP A 12 1.33 -26.96 -8.46
CA ASP A 12 0.13 -27.80 -8.54
C ASP A 12 -1.10 -27.05 -9.02
N VAL A 13 -1.00 -25.72 -9.13
CA VAL A 13 -2.08 -24.84 -9.60
C VAL A 13 -1.89 -24.48 -11.07
N ASN A 14 -2.97 -24.00 -11.72
CA ASN A 14 -2.89 -23.51 -13.09
C ASN A 14 -1.93 -22.31 -13.19
N GLN A 15 -0.82 -22.49 -13.92
CA GLN A 15 0.26 -21.50 -14.00
C GLN A 15 -0.17 -20.20 -14.65
N SER A 16 -1.07 -20.23 -15.62
CA SER A 16 -1.58 -19.02 -16.28
C SER A 16 -2.44 -18.19 -15.34
N ASN A 17 -3.30 -18.83 -14.55
CA ASN A 17 -4.10 -18.14 -13.53
C ASN A 17 -3.24 -17.62 -12.40
N LEU A 18 -2.25 -18.40 -11.93
CA LEU A 18 -1.30 -17.95 -10.91
C LEU A 18 -0.56 -16.70 -11.38
N GLN A 19 -0.05 -16.73 -12.61
CA GLN A 19 0.65 -15.59 -13.21
C GLN A 19 -0.24 -14.34 -13.26
N LYS A 20 -1.49 -14.47 -13.72
CA LYS A 20 -2.45 -13.38 -13.81
C LYS A 20 -2.76 -12.79 -12.43
N ASN A 21 -3.07 -13.63 -11.44
CA ASN A 21 -3.36 -13.18 -10.08
C ASN A 21 -2.15 -12.49 -9.45
N LEU A 22 -0.94 -12.99 -9.68
CA LEU A 22 0.29 -12.34 -9.21
C LEU A 22 0.49 -10.96 -9.86
N ASP A 23 0.21 -10.81 -11.15
CA ASP A 23 0.30 -9.53 -11.84
C ASP A 23 -0.73 -8.54 -11.29
N GLU A 24 -1.97 -8.97 -11.04
CA GLU A 24 -3.03 -8.15 -10.44
C GLU A 24 -2.67 -7.71 -9.01
N VAL A 25 -2.12 -8.60 -8.18
CA VAL A 25 -1.67 -8.25 -6.83
C VAL A 25 -0.50 -7.26 -6.87
N VAL A 26 0.48 -7.47 -7.76
CA VAL A 26 1.62 -6.54 -7.91
C VAL A 26 1.13 -5.17 -8.37
N GLU A 27 0.24 -5.11 -9.36
CA GLU A 27 -0.35 -3.86 -9.84
C GLU A 27 -1.09 -3.13 -8.72
N SER A 28 -1.93 -3.83 -7.97
CA SER A 28 -2.65 -3.27 -6.82
C SER A 28 -1.69 -2.70 -5.77
N CYS A 29 -0.66 -3.46 -5.39
CA CYS A 29 0.34 -3.01 -4.42
C CYS A 29 1.13 -1.78 -4.92
N VAL A 30 1.53 -1.78 -6.19
CA VAL A 30 2.30 -0.67 -6.80
C VAL A 30 1.47 0.61 -6.82
N ASN A 31 0.20 0.53 -7.20
CA ASN A 31 -0.69 1.70 -7.22
C ASN A 31 -1.04 2.17 -5.80
N MET A 32 -1.21 1.27 -4.83
CA MET A 32 -1.49 1.61 -3.44
C MET A 32 -0.32 2.36 -2.79
N VAL A 33 0.91 1.89 -2.99
CA VAL A 33 2.13 2.51 -2.41
C VAL A 33 2.54 3.77 -3.18
N GLY A 34 2.33 3.78 -4.49
CA GLY A 34 2.88 4.79 -5.40
C GLY A 34 4.32 4.50 -5.81
N VAL A 35 4.78 5.18 -6.83
CA VAL A 35 6.08 4.93 -7.46
C VAL A 35 6.85 6.23 -7.62
N ASP A 36 8.11 6.26 -7.18
CA ASP A 36 8.99 7.38 -7.46
C ASP A 36 9.37 7.43 -8.95
N LEU A 37 9.00 8.53 -9.61
CA LEU A 37 9.15 8.75 -11.04
C LEU A 37 10.63 8.78 -11.47
N ASN A 38 11.50 9.28 -10.61
CA ASN A 38 12.90 9.51 -10.92
C ASN A 38 13.78 8.27 -10.67
N THR A 39 13.36 7.34 -9.84
CA THR A 39 14.15 6.15 -9.49
C THR A 39 13.59 4.85 -10.05
N ALA A 40 12.29 4.79 -10.36
CA ALA A 40 11.64 3.59 -10.82
C ALA A 40 12.18 3.04 -12.14
N SER A 41 12.25 1.72 -12.25
CA SER A 41 12.58 1.04 -13.51
C SER A 41 11.37 0.99 -14.46
N ALA A 42 11.60 0.83 -15.76
CA ALA A 42 10.52 0.70 -16.75
C ALA A 42 9.57 -0.47 -16.44
N PRO A 43 10.02 -1.67 -16.00
CA PRO A 43 9.12 -2.73 -15.55
C PRO A 43 8.23 -2.32 -14.37
N LEU A 44 8.76 -1.57 -13.40
CA LEU A 44 7.97 -1.09 -12.26
C LEU A 44 6.93 -0.06 -12.70
N LEU A 45 7.33 0.91 -13.52
CA LEU A 45 6.42 1.91 -14.08
C LEU A 45 5.28 1.29 -14.90
N SER A 46 5.52 0.14 -15.55
CA SER A 46 4.47 -0.54 -16.33
C SER A 46 3.36 -1.20 -15.50
N TYR A 47 3.51 -1.25 -14.18
CA TYR A 47 2.46 -1.64 -13.24
C TYR A 47 1.61 -0.47 -12.72
N VAL A 48 2.01 0.77 -13.05
CA VAL A 48 1.21 1.95 -12.71
C VAL A 48 0.01 2.03 -13.64
N ALA A 49 -1.19 2.22 -13.06
CA ALA A 49 -2.42 2.35 -13.83
C ALA A 49 -2.30 3.42 -14.93
N GLY A 50 -2.75 3.08 -16.13
CA GLY A 50 -2.67 3.97 -17.29
C GLY A 50 -1.31 3.99 -18.02
N ILE A 51 -0.26 3.35 -17.49
CA ILE A 51 1.07 3.32 -18.11
C ILE A 51 1.34 1.98 -18.80
N SER A 52 1.39 2.00 -20.12
CA SER A 52 1.79 0.82 -20.91
C SER A 52 3.32 0.61 -20.89
N LYS A 53 3.77 -0.62 -21.17
CA LYS A 53 5.20 -0.95 -21.27
C LYS A 53 5.99 -0.02 -22.21
N PRO A 54 5.50 0.34 -23.42
CA PRO A 54 6.18 1.30 -24.28
C PRO A 54 6.29 2.69 -23.66
N VAL A 55 5.24 3.18 -23.01
CA VAL A 55 5.22 4.48 -22.33
C VAL A 55 6.18 4.49 -21.14
N ALA A 56 6.21 3.43 -20.33
CA ALA A 56 7.17 3.28 -19.24
C ALA A 56 8.63 3.38 -19.73
N ALA A 57 8.94 2.75 -20.86
CA ALA A 57 10.27 2.86 -21.47
C ALA A 57 10.59 4.29 -21.96
N GLN A 58 9.59 5.03 -22.47
CA GLN A 58 9.77 6.43 -22.88
C GLN A 58 10.00 7.36 -21.68
N ILE A 59 9.33 7.12 -20.55
CA ILE A 59 9.56 7.88 -19.31
C ILE A 59 11.02 7.73 -18.86
N VAL A 60 11.53 6.50 -18.80
CA VAL A 60 12.93 6.25 -18.40
C VAL A 60 13.90 6.91 -19.38
N LYS A 61 13.69 6.75 -20.68
CA LYS A 61 14.52 7.35 -21.73
C LYS A 61 14.47 8.88 -21.68
N HIS A 62 13.32 9.47 -21.37
CA HIS A 62 13.17 10.92 -21.24
C HIS A 62 14.02 11.45 -20.09
N ARG A 63 13.96 10.83 -18.90
CA ARG A 63 14.75 11.27 -17.73
C ARG A 63 16.25 11.05 -17.92
N GLU A 64 16.66 9.99 -18.63
CA GLU A 64 18.07 9.76 -18.96
C GLU A 64 18.62 10.86 -19.87
N LYS A 65 17.81 11.38 -20.78
CA LYS A 65 18.20 12.42 -21.73
C LYS A 65 18.11 13.83 -21.17
N ASN A 66 17.03 14.14 -20.42
CA ASN A 66 16.68 15.50 -20.02
C ASN A 66 16.93 15.76 -18.52
N GLY A 67 17.32 14.73 -17.75
CA GLY A 67 17.46 14.80 -16.31
C GLY A 67 16.18 14.39 -15.56
N ALA A 68 16.24 14.47 -14.24
CA ALA A 68 15.13 14.11 -13.37
C ALA A 68 13.91 15.01 -13.56
N PHE A 69 12.73 14.43 -13.48
CA PHE A 69 11.46 15.17 -13.47
C PHE A 69 11.38 16.04 -12.21
N LYS A 70 11.07 17.31 -12.38
CA LYS A 70 10.87 18.25 -11.28
C LYS A 70 9.41 18.45 -10.91
N THR A 71 8.50 18.22 -11.86
CA THR A 71 7.06 18.29 -11.67
C THR A 71 6.37 17.13 -12.36
N ARG A 72 5.20 16.72 -11.85
CA ARG A 72 4.36 15.71 -12.52
C ARG A 72 3.91 16.18 -13.91
N LYS A 73 3.67 17.50 -14.08
CA LYS A 73 3.25 18.07 -15.37
C LYS A 73 4.27 17.84 -16.48
N ALA A 74 5.58 17.74 -16.16
CA ALA A 74 6.62 17.45 -17.14
C ALA A 74 6.45 16.06 -17.81
N LEU A 75 5.65 15.16 -17.27
CA LEU A 75 5.27 13.91 -17.93
C LEU A 75 4.58 14.12 -19.27
N LEU A 76 3.88 15.24 -19.45
CA LEU A 76 3.21 15.56 -20.72
C LEU A 76 4.20 15.86 -21.88
N GLU A 77 5.47 16.06 -21.57
CA GLU A 77 6.54 16.22 -22.54
C GLU A 77 7.11 14.88 -23.04
N VAL A 78 6.76 13.79 -22.35
CA VAL A 78 7.20 12.44 -22.71
C VAL A 78 6.47 11.96 -23.97
N PRO A 79 7.16 11.44 -25.00
CA PRO A 79 6.53 10.90 -26.18
C PRO A 79 5.49 9.81 -25.85
N HIS A 80 4.32 9.91 -26.45
CA HIS A 80 3.19 9.00 -26.25
C HIS A 80 2.53 9.05 -24.85
N PHE A 81 2.92 10.00 -23.99
CA PHE A 81 2.30 10.25 -22.72
C PHE A 81 1.27 11.37 -22.86
N GLY A 82 0.04 11.01 -23.15
CA GLY A 82 -1.03 11.99 -23.39
C GLY A 82 -1.78 12.41 -22.13
N PRO A 83 -2.69 13.42 -22.25
CA PRO A 83 -3.49 13.91 -21.12
C PRO A 83 -4.29 12.81 -20.41
N LYS A 84 -4.87 11.87 -21.15
CA LYS A 84 -5.62 10.73 -20.57
C LYS A 84 -4.73 9.81 -19.74
N THR A 85 -3.51 9.55 -20.20
CA THR A 85 -2.52 8.76 -19.44
C THR A 85 -2.12 9.52 -18.18
N PHE A 86 -1.94 10.84 -18.27
CA PHE A 86 -1.65 11.70 -17.13
C PHE A 86 -2.75 11.65 -16.07
N GLU A 87 -3.99 11.85 -16.46
CA GLU A 87 -5.17 11.76 -15.60
C GLU A 87 -5.27 10.41 -14.87
N GLN A 88 -4.97 9.31 -15.55
CA GLN A 88 -5.04 7.96 -14.97
C GLN A 88 -3.86 7.60 -14.07
N SER A 89 -2.67 8.17 -14.29
CA SER A 89 -1.44 7.72 -13.63
C SER A 89 -0.84 8.70 -12.64
N ALA A 90 -1.12 10.00 -12.77
CA ALA A 90 -0.43 11.05 -12.00
C ALA A 90 -0.58 10.89 -10.48
N GLY A 91 -1.72 10.39 -9.99
CA GLY A 91 -1.96 10.12 -8.57
C GLY A 91 -1.07 9.02 -7.98
N PHE A 92 -0.50 8.15 -8.81
CA PHE A 92 0.35 7.03 -8.38
C PHE A 92 1.84 7.28 -8.55
N LEU A 93 2.20 8.40 -9.20
CA LEU A 93 3.59 8.79 -9.43
C LEU A 93 4.02 9.84 -8.42
N ARG A 94 5.18 9.67 -7.81
CA ARG A 94 5.74 10.54 -6.79
C ARG A 94 7.02 11.20 -7.30
N ILE A 95 7.25 12.45 -6.88
CA ILE A 95 8.52 13.16 -7.05
C ILE A 95 8.90 13.70 -5.67
N VAL A 96 9.86 13.05 -5.00
CA VAL A 96 10.19 13.36 -3.59
C VAL A 96 10.74 14.78 -3.44
N ASP A 97 11.60 15.20 -4.36
CA ASP A 97 12.25 16.52 -4.37
C ASP A 97 11.73 17.40 -5.52
N GLY A 98 10.40 17.33 -5.76
CA GLY A 98 9.74 18.12 -6.81
C GLY A 98 9.64 19.60 -6.47
N GLU A 99 9.42 20.42 -7.48
CA GLU A 99 9.18 21.86 -7.32
C GLU A 99 7.84 22.15 -6.64
N HIS A 100 6.85 21.27 -6.82
CA HIS A 100 5.54 21.39 -6.18
C HIS A 100 5.46 20.44 -4.97
N PRO A 101 5.11 20.96 -3.77
CA PRO A 101 5.13 20.15 -2.54
C PRO A 101 4.23 18.91 -2.61
N LEU A 102 3.09 19.00 -3.31
CA LEU A 102 2.15 17.90 -3.47
C LEU A 102 2.61 16.83 -4.46
N ASP A 103 3.65 17.08 -5.29
CA ASP A 103 4.17 16.07 -6.20
C ASP A 103 4.80 14.88 -5.48
N GLY A 104 5.19 15.04 -4.22
CA GLY A 104 5.64 13.96 -3.34
C GLY A 104 4.51 13.17 -2.64
N SER A 105 3.25 13.58 -2.77
CA SER A 105 2.10 12.99 -2.07
C SER A 105 1.21 12.12 -3.00
N ALA A 106 0.19 11.45 -2.44
CA ALA A 106 -0.84 10.74 -3.22
C ALA A 106 -1.93 11.66 -3.76
N VAL A 107 -1.92 12.94 -3.43
CA VAL A 107 -2.91 13.90 -3.93
C VAL A 107 -2.81 13.99 -5.45
N HIS A 108 -3.94 13.81 -6.14
CA HIS A 108 -3.98 13.91 -7.59
C HIS A 108 -3.83 15.38 -8.04
N PRO A 109 -3.10 15.67 -9.14
CA PRO A 109 -2.87 17.06 -9.59
C PRO A 109 -4.13 17.89 -9.85
N GLU A 110 -5.26 17.26 -10.18
CA GLU A 110 -6.55 17.98 -10.32
C GLU A 110 -7.05 18.60 -9.03
N ASN A 111 -6.63 18.07 -7.88
CA ASN A 111 -7.01 18.54 -6.56
C ASN A 111 -6.00 19.54 -5.95
N TYR A 112 -4.94 19.93 -6.67
CA TYR A 112 -3.93 20.85 -6.14
C TYR A 112 -4.52 22.22 -5.79
N ALA A 113 -5.31 22.79 -6.70
CA ALA A 113 -5.98 24.06 -6.44
C ALA A 113 -6.91 24.01 -5.21
N LEU A 114 -7.53 22.88 -4.95
CA LEU A 114 -8.36 22.67 -3.76
C LEU A 114 -7.51 22.66 -2.49
N VAL A 115 -6.38 21.96 -2.49
CA VAL A 115 -5.45 21.91 -1.35
C VAL A 115 -4.78 23.26 -1.11
N GLU A 116 -4.42 23.99 -2.18
CA GLU A 116 -3.90 25.35 -2.09
C GLU A 116 -4.91 26.28 -1.43
N LYS A 117 -6.19 26.21 -1.82
CA LYS A 117 -7.27 26.95 -1.17
C LYS A 117 -7.43 26.57 0.31
N MET A 118 -7.37 25.29 0.65
CA MET A 118 -7.41 24.83 2.05
C MET A 118 -6.24 25.42 2.86
N ALA A 119 -5.04 25.48 2.28
CA ALA A 119 -3.87 26.06 2.93
C ALA A 119 -4.04 27.59 3.13
N GLU A 120 -4.53 28.29 2.10
CA GLU A 120 -4.83 29.72 2.17
C GLU A 120 -5.87 30.05 3.25
N ASP A 121 -6.97 29.29 3.33
CA ASP A 121 -8.02 29.45 4.34
C ASP A 121 -7.51 29.22 5.77
N GLN A 122 -6.46 28.38 5.94
CA GLN A 122 -5.78 28.18 7.22
C GLN A 122 -4.63 29.19 7.46
N GLY A 123 -4.33 30.07 6.50
CA GLY A 123 -3.27 31.07 6.60
C GLY A 123 -1.86 30.48 6.61
N VAL A 124 -1.66 29.31 6.02
CA VAL A 124 -0.36 28.62 5.97
C VAL A 124 -0.01 28.26 4.52
N PRO A 125 1.28 28.21 4.13
CA PRO A 125 1.66 27.68 2.84
C PRO A 125 1.43 26.16 2.77
N VAL A 126 1.30 25.60 1.56
CA VAL A 126 1.02 24.18 1.32
C VAL A 126 2.07 23.27 1.97
N GLU A 127 3.34 23.67 1.94
CA GLU A 127 4.44 22.93 2.57
C GLU A 127 4.26 22.78 4.09
N GLN A 128 3.70 23.81 4.73
CA GLN A 128 3.44 23.80 6.17
C GLN A 128 2.12 23.11 6.52
N LEU A 129 1.19 22.99 5.58
CA LEU A 129 -0.03 22.20 5.77
C LEU A 129 0.30 20.71 5.79
N LEU A 130 1.25 20.26 4.96
CA LEU A 130 1.73 18.89 4.96
C LEU A 130 2.29 18.50 6.33
N ARG A 131 1.81 17.37 6.89
CA ARG A 131 2.19 16.84 8.22
C ARG A 131 1.79 17.71 9.42
N ASN A 132 0.95 18.70 9.22
CA ASN A 132 0.46 19.57 10.28
C ASN A 132 -0.95 19.15 10.73
N SER A 133 -1.02 18.17 11.63
CA SER A 133 -2.31 17.63 12.12
C SER A 133 -3.17 18.71 12.78
N GLU A 134 -2.58 19.76 13.39
CA GLU A 134 -3.33 20.85 14.02
C GLU A 134 -4.04 21.71 12.97
N ALA A 135 -3.36 22.12 11.91
CA ALA A 135 -3.96 22.89 10.82
C ALA A 135 -5.01 22.07 10.07
N ILE A 136 -4.69 20.80 9.78
CA ILE A 136 -5.58 19.87 9.07
C ILE A 136 -6.87 19.62 9.88
N SER A 137 -6.80 19.46 11.20
CA SER A 137 -7.97 19.23 12.05
C SER A 137 -8.97 20.38 12.09
N LYS A 138 -8.53 21.60 11.74
CA LYS A 138 -9.38 22.81 11.67
C LYS A 138 -10.16 22.89 10.36
N ILE A 139 -9.78 22.11 9.34
CA ILE A 139 -10.43 22.08 8.03
C ILE A 139 -11.80 21.40 8.14
N LYS A 140 -12.85 22.13 7.85
CA LYS A 140 -14.21 21.59 7.79
C LYS A 140 -14.46 21.02 6.39
N ILE A 141 -14.58 19.70 6.28
CA ILE A 141 -14.78 18.99 5.01
C ILE A 141 -15.99 19.54 4.23
N ASP A 142 -17.08 19.86 4.94
CA ASP A 142 -18.32 20.29 4.33
C ASP A 142 -18.20 21.62 3.55
N ASP A 143 -17.21 22.46 3.87
CA ASP A 143 -16.97 23.74 3.19
C ASP A 143 -16.32 23.56 1.81
N TYR A 144 -15.78 22.38 1.52
CA TYR A 144 -15.04 22.07 0.28
C TYR A 144 -15.73 21.00 -0.59
N VAL A 145 -16.88 20.50 -0.18
CA VAL A 145 -17.68 19.56 -1.00
C VAL A 145 -18.21 20.29 -2.22
N SER A 146 -18.04 19.70 -3.39
CA SER A 146 -18.55 20.20 -4.66
C SER A 146 -19.10 19.06 -5.51
N ASP A 147 -19.72 19.40 -6.64
CA ASP A 147 -20.20 18.38 -7.60
C ASP A 147 -19.10 17.48 -8.15
N SER A 148 -17.85 17.98 -8.18
CA SER A 148 -16.68 17.27 -8.66
C SER A 148 -15.88 16.53 -7.57
N VAL A 149 -15.99 16.97 -6.28
CA VAL A 149 -15.21 16.43 -5.17
C VAL A 149 -16.12 16.05 -4.02
N GLY A 150 -16.31 14.76 -3.82
CA GLY A 150 -17.14 14.22 -2.74
C GLY A 150 -16.44 14.17 -1.39
N LYS A 151 -17.21 13.92 -0.31
CA LYS A 151 -16.69 13.83 1.07
C LYS A 151 -15.60 12.76 1.24
N HIS A 152 -15.72 11.61 0.58
CA HIS A 152 -14.72 10.53 0.66
C HIS A 152 -13.37 10.99 0.09
N THR A 153 -13.38 11.60 -1.10
CA THR A 153 -12.16 12.16 -1.71
C THR A 153 -11.49 13.21 -0.82
N LEU A 154 -12.28 14.08 -0.17
CA LEU A 154 -11.75 15.05 0.77
C LEU A 154 -11.13 14.41 2.01
N GLN A 155 -11.75 13.34 2.55
CA GLN A 155 -11.19 12.57 3.66
C GLN A 155 -9.86 11.94 3.29
N ASP A 156 -9.77 11.32 2.10
CA ASP A 156 -8.54 10.72 1.60
C ASP A 156 -7.43 11.77 1.41
N ILE A 157 -7.78 12.94 0.85
CA ILE A 157 -6.85 14.07 0.72
C ILE A 157 -6.33 14.51 2.10
N LEU A 158 -7.20 14.71 3.09
CA LEU A 158 -6.77 15.14 4.42
C LEU A 158 -5.90 14.08 5.12
N GLN A 159 -6.22 12.80 4.98
CA GLN A 159 -5.38 11.72 5.50
C GLN A 159 -4.00 11.70 4.85
N GLU A 160 -3.94 11.92 3.55
CA GLU A 160 -2.66 11.98 2.82
C GLU A 160 -1.85 13.23 3.22
N LEU A 161 -2.49 14.37 3.45
CA LEU A 161 -1.82 15.59 3.92
C LEU A 161 -1.26 15.41 5.34
N GLU A 162 -1.97 14.70 6.21
CA GLU A 162 -1.53 14.42 7.58
C GLU A 162 -0.32 13.47 7.60
N LYS A 163 -0.35 12.45 6.78
CA LYS A 163 0.69 11.40 6.71
C LYS A 163 1.06 11.11 5.25
N PRO A 164 1.73 12.05 4.57
CA PRO A 164 2.10 11.86 3.19
C PRO A 164 3.02 10.65 3.03
N ASN A 165 2.79 9.89 1.97
CA ASN A 165 3.52 8.65 1.66
C ASN A 165 3.42 7.57 2.75
N ARG A 166 2.34 7.55 3.52
CA ARG A 166 2.11 6.46 4.46
C ARG A 166 2.12 5.14 3.70
N ASP A 167 2.98 4.23 4.14
CA ASP A 167 2.92 2.84 3.68
C ASP A 167 1.56 2.25 4.12
N PRO A 168 0.67 1.92 3.20
CA PRO A 168 -0.65 1.40 3.54
C PRO A 168 -0.59 -0.02 4.09
N ARG A 169 0.59 -0.66 3.99
CA ARG A 169 0.77 -1.98 4.60
C ARG A 169 0.63 -1.83 6.10
N ALA A 170 -0.17 -2.70 6.71
CA ALA A 170 -0.16 -2.86 8.15
C ALA A 170 1.30 -3.03 8.61
N GLU A 171 1.66 -2.38 9.71
CA GLU A 171 2.99 -2.60 10.30
C GLU A 171 3.23 -4.10 10.35
N LEU A 172 4.30 -4.55 9.67
CA LEU A 172 4.72 -5.95 9.73
C LEU A 172 5.05 -6.26 11.19
N ARG A 173 4.08 -6.80 11.90
CA ARG A 173 4.30 -7.36 13.21
C ARG A 173 5.03 -8.68 13.01
N TYR A 174 6.24 -8.76 13.50
CA TYR A 174 6.97 -10.02 13.58
C TYR A 174 6.65 -10.66 14.93
N ALA A 175 6.21 -11.93 14.90
CA ALA A 175 6.13 -12.69 16.12
C ALA A 175 7.53 -12.81 16.75
N LYS A 176 7.62 -12.52 18.03
CA LYS A 176 8.85 -12.74 18.78
C LYS A 176 8.83 -14.18 19.28
N PHE A 177 9.47 -15.07 18.53
CA PHE A 177 9.67 -16.43 18.98
C PHE A 177 10.65 -16.46 20.17
N ASP A 178 10.39 -17.32 21.13
CA ASP A 178 11.28 -17.54 22.27
C ASP A 178 12.40 -18.50 21.86
N ASP A 179 13.64 -18.00 21.79
CA ASP A 179 14.82 -18.78 21.38
C ASP A 179 15.07 -20.03 22.24
N ARG A 180 14.43 -20.11 23.41
CA ARG A 180 14.50 -21.27 24.30
C ARG A 180 13.58 -22.41 23.90
N ILE A 181 12.62 -22.15 23.01
CA ILE A 181 11.62 -23.11 22.54
C ILE A 181 11.97 -23.45 21.10
N GLN A 182 12.57 -24.61 20.89
CA GLN A 182 12.99 -25.08 19.56
C GLN A 182 12.25 -26.34 19.12
N THR A 183 11.70 -27.08 20.06
CA THR A 183 10.99 -28.32 19.80
C THR A 183 9.64 -28.36 20.52
N ILE A 184 8.74 -29.22 20.07
CA ILE A 184 7.42 -29.43 20.73
C ILE A 184 7.58 -29.83 22.20
N GLN A 185 8.67 -30.49 22.55
CA GLN A 185 8.92 -30.97 23.92
C GLN A 185 9.27 -29.81 24.87
N ASP A 186 9.69 -28.67 24.35
CA ASP A 186 10.00 -27.47 25.13
C ASP A 186 8.73 -26.68 25.48
N LEU A 187 7.56 -27.05 24.91
CA LEU A 187 6.30 -26.38 25.13
C LEU A 187 5.73 -26.71 26.51
N VAL A 188 5.35 -25.69 27.25
CA VAL A 188 4.69 -25.84 28.55
C VAL A 188 3.23 -25.49 28.40
N THR A 189 2.35 -26.41 28.74
CA THR A 189 0.90 -26.18 28.68
C THR A 189 0.51 -25.00 29.57
N GLY A 190 -0.23 -24.05 29.00
CA GLY A 190 -0.70 -22.84 29.68
C GLY A 190 0.28 -21.66 29.61
N SER A 191 1.41 -21.78 28.90
CA SER A 191 2.27 -20.63 28.58
C SER A 191 1.71 -19.87 27.37
N TRP A 192 1.85 -18.55 27.40
CA TRP A 192 1.47 -17.69 26.27
C TRP A 192 2.67 -17.45 25.34
N MET A 193 2.42 -17.61 24.03
CA MET A 193 3.43 -17.38 22.99
C MET A 193 2.87 -16.55 21.85
N GLU A 194 3.75 -15.85 21.14
CA GLU A 194 3.40 -15.23 19.86
C GLU A 194 3.63 -16.24 18.73
N GLY A 195 2.70 -16.26 17.78
CA GLY A 195 2.82 -17.07 16.58
C GLY A 195 2.32 -16.34 15.35
N VAL A 196 2.69 -16.83 14.19
CA VAL A 196 2.26 -16.30 12.88
C VAL A 196 1.28 -17.26 12.25
N VAL A 197 0.13 -16.76 11.82
CA VAL A 197 -0.86 -17.56 11.08
C VAL A 197 -0.29 -17.96 9.73
N THR A 198 -0.12 -19.26 9.51
CA THR A 198 0.42 -19.83 8.25
C THR A 198 -0.68 -20.27 7.30
N ASN A 199 -1.82 -20.71 7.84
CA ASN A 199 -2.98 -21.10 7.04
C ASN A 199 -4.26 -20.92 7.84
N VAL A 200 -5.37 -20.59 7.15
CA VAL A 200 -6.70 -20.45 7.75
C VAL A 200 -7.69 -21.35 7.04
N THR A 201 -8.44 -22.12 7.81
CA THR A 201 -9.50 -23.02 7.36
C THR A 201 -10.84 -22.60 7.97
N GLN A 202 -11.93 -23.25 7.58
CA GLN A 202 -13.24 -22.96 8.17
C GLN A 202 -13.32 -23.31 9.66
N PHE A 203 -12.56 -24.33 10.11
CA PHE A 203 -12.60 -24.86 11.48
C PHE A 203 -11.50 -24.32 12.40
N GLY A 204 -10.58 -23.52 11.88
CA GLY A 204 -9.49 -22.96 12.69
C GLY A 204 -8.34 -22.40 11.86
N ALA A 205 -7.29 -21.97 12.54
CA ALA A 205 -6.09 -21.42 11.94
C ALA A 205 -4.85 -22.23 12.34
N PHE A 206 -3.95 -22.47 11.39
CA PHE A 206 -2.63 -23.02 11.66
C PHE A 206 -1.66 -21.88 11.95
N VAL A 207 -0.84 -22.06 12.98
CA VAL A 207 0.04 -21.03 13.52
C VAL A 207 1.44 -21.61 13.72
N ASP A 208 2.42 -20.98 13.11
CA ASP A 208 3.82 -21.20 13.37
C ASP A 208 4.22 -20.46 14.66
N ILE A 209 4.71 -21.21 15.63
CA ILE A 209 5.21 -20.71 16.93
C ILE A 209 6.74 -20.89 17.06
N GLY A 210 7.42 -21.24 15.97
CA GLY A 210 8.88 -21.39 15.91
C GLY A 210 9.41 -22.81 16.19
N VAL A 211 8.56 -23.84 16.26
CA VAL A 211 8.97 -25.22 16.61
C VAL A 211 8.94 -26.21 15.43
N HIS A 212 9.13 -25.77 14.22
CA HIS A 212 9.13 -26.62 12.98
C HIS A 212 7.83 -27.38 12.68
N GLN A 213 6.79 -27.18 13.49
CA GLN A 213 5.48 -27.78 13.27
C GLN A 213 4.41 -26.78 13.69
N ASP A 214 3.45 -26.51 12.81
CA ASP A 214 2.37 -25.57 13.06
C ASP A 214 1.41 -26.13 14.12
N GLY A 215 1.02 -25.29 15.04
CA GLY A 215 -0.09 -25.53 15.97
C GLY A 215 -1.44 -25.24 15.31
N LEU A 216 -2.51 -25.83 15.82
CA LEU A 216 -3.88 -25.53 15.39
C LEU A 216 -4.62 -24.77 16.49
N ILE A 217 -5.11 -23.57 16.16
CA ILE A 217 -6.11 -22.85 16.96
C ILE A 217 -7.48 -23.27 16.41
N HIS A 218 -8.23 -24.06 17.18
CA HIS A 218 -9.57 -24.43 16.77
C HIS A 218 -10.52 -23.22 16.91
N ILE A 219 -11.55 -23.16 16.06
CA ILE A 219 -12.50 -22.03 16.03
C ILE A 219 -13.19 -21.75 17.37
N SER A 220 -13.31 -22.76 18.25
CA SER A 220 -13.83 -22.58 19.61
C SER A 220 -12.96 -21.72 20.52
N GLU A 221 -11.69 -21.54 20.17
CA GLU A 221 -10.69 -20.80 20.96
C GLU A 221 -10.46 -19.36 20.45
N PHE A 222 -11.28 -18.87 19.51
CA PHE A 222 -11.15 -17.53 18.92
C PHE A 222 -11.71 -16.41 19.81
N GLY A 223 -11.90 -16.63 21.09
CA GLY A 223 -12.38 -15.67 22.07
C GLY A 223 -13.81 -15.93 22.55
N GLU A 224 -14.40 -14.95 23.24
CA GLU A 224 -15.71 -15.09 23.90
C GLU A 224 -16.91 -15.07 22.92
N LYS A 225 -16.72 -14.67 21.68
CA LYS A 225 -17.78 -14.60 20.66
C LYS A 225 -17.79 -15.84 19.80
N PHE A 226 -18.99 -16.34 19.51
CA PHE A 226 -19.16 -17.44 18.58
C PHE A 226 -18.77 -17.00 17.16
N VAL A 227 -17.67 -17.57 16.65
CA VAL A 227 -17.17 -17.35 15.30
C VAL A 227 -17.67 -18.50 14.41
N LYS A 228 -18.29 -18.18 13.30
CA LYS A 228 -18.81 -19.18 12.34
C LYS A 228 -17.74 -19.66 11.36
N ASN A 229 -16.80 -18.82 11.03
CA ASN A 229 -15.74 -19.09 10.06
C ASN A 229 -14.47 -18.37 10.49
N ALA A 230 -13.39 -19.12 10.67
CA ALA A 230 -12.11 -18.57 11.08
C ALA A 230 -11.52 -17.57 10.06
N MET A 231 -11.88 -17.71 8.78
CA MET A 231 -11.43 -16.81 7.70
C MET A 231 -11.97 -15.38 7.81
N ASP A 232 -13.05 -15.17 8.58
CA ASP A 232 -13.63 -13.85 8.80
C ASP A 232 -12.85 -13.05 9.86
N GLU A 233 -12.12 -13.74 10.76
CA GLU A 233 -11.44 -13.15 11.91
C GLU A 233 -9.91 -13.10 11.72
N LEU A 234 -9.30 -14.09 11.05
CA LEU A 234 -7.86 -14.21 10.90
C LEU A 234 -7.43 -14.31 9.43
N LYS A 235 -6.27 -13.77 9.14
CA LYS A 235 -5.61 -13.83 7.82
C LYS A 235 -4.23 -14.44 7.96
N VAL A 236 -3.78 -15.07 6.87
CA VAL A 236 -2.39 -15.56 6.77
C VAL A 236 -1.43 -14.39 6.94
N GLY A 237 -0.46 -14.55 7.84
CA GLY A 237 0.51 -13.52 8.21
C GLY A 237 0.14 -12.72 9.46
N ASP A 238 -1.05 -12.89 10.02
CA ASP A 238 -1.43 -12.25 11.28
C ASP A 238 -0.58 -12.81 12.44
N VAL A 239 -0.13 -11.91 13.32
CA VAL A 239 0.54 -12.29 14.57
C VAL A 239 -0.52 -12.44 15.66
N VAL A 240 -0.61 -13.63 16.21
CA VAL A 240 -1.55 -13.99 17.26
C VAL A 240 -0.83 -14.41 18.54
N ARG A 241 -1.51 -14.28 19.65
CA ARG A 241 -1.03 -14.78 20.93
C ARG A 241 -1.81 -16.04 21.31
N VAL A 242 -1.10 -17.11 21.46
CA VAL A 242 -1.65 -18.46 21.70
C VAL A 242 -1.11 -19.05 22.99
#